data_e408e3de72760fe1336cadd740e7b517
#
_entry.id   e408e3de72760fe1336cadd740e7b517
#
_cell.length_a   1.000
_cell.length_b   1.000
_cell.length_c   1.000
_cell.angle_alpha   90.00
_cell.angle_beta   90.00
_cell.angle_gamma   90.00
#
_symmetry.space_group_name_H-M   'P 1'
#
loop_
_entity.id
_entity.type
_entity.pdbx_description
1 polymer ?
#
loop_
_entity_poly.entity_id
_entity_poly.type
_entity_poly.pdbx_seq_one_letter_code
_entity_poly.pdbx_strand_id
1 'polypeptide(L)'
;MESDDFCAVCQIGGELLCCDRCPKVFHLSCHIPSLLTFPAGDWLCTLCRGEQDAAEGYACESAPSGESRAPYTLSSRDQRRCEKLTLLLLCHLLSAPFHEAVSPLAQNYYQIIRRPMDLSVVRRKLDESNTLHYFTPEQFVDDLLLMFRNCATFNYPDSEVARAGRDLEAFFLEQLRQVFSDQTFPAACQKASDQARLCWLHRKRKDNSRKKKHLLGGKKYFL
;
A
#
# COMPACT_ATOMS: atom_id res chain seq x y z
N MET A 1 30.49 -0.18 -1.16
CA MET A 1 29.29 -0.53 -1.94
C MET A 1 28.85 0.76 -2.61
N GLU A 2 28.62 0.76 -3.90
CA GLU A 2 28.21 1.95 -4.64
C GLU A 2 26.70 2.17 -4.39
N SER A 3 26.34 3.39 -4.02
CA SER A 3 24.95 3.76 -3.74
C SER A 3 24.24 4.19 -5.02
N ASP A 4 22.90 3.99 -5.08
CA ASP A 4 22.09 4.44 -6.19
C ASP A 4 22.07 5.98 -6.28
N ASP A 5 21.89 6.54 -7.49
CA ASP A 5 21.86 7.99 -7.71
C ASP A 5 20.48 8.62 -7.45
N PHE A 6 19.44 7.80 -7.35
CA PHE A 6 18.06 8.24 -7.24
C PHE A 6 17.35 7.58 -6.06
N CYS A 7 16.45 8.32 -5.43
CA CYS A 7 15.63 7.82 -4.34
C CYS A 7 14.87 6.55 -4.76
N ALA A 8 14.96 5.48 -3.96
CA ALA A 8 14.35 4.19 -4.26
C ALA A 8 12.79 4.25 -4.33
N VAL A 9 12.18 5.31 -3.80
CA VAL A 9 10.72 5.49 -3.80
C VAL A 9 10.24 6.38 -4.95
N CYS A 10 10.74 7.62 -5.04
CA CYS A 10 10.23 8.60 -6.00
C CYS A 10 11.05 8.69 -7.29
N GLN A 11 12.19 7.99 -7.38
CA GLN A 11 13.10 8.00 -8.52
C GLN A 11 13.65 9.41 -8.90
N ILE A 12 13.71 10.31 -7.91
CA ILE A 12 14.23 11.66 -8.05
C ILE A 12 15.56 11.76 -7.29
N GLY A 13 16.53 12.49 -7.84
CA GLY A 13 17.78 12.85 -7.15
C GLY A 13 17.56 13.95 -6.11
N GLY A 14 18.64 14.40 -5.48
CA GLY A 14 18.65 15.48 -4.49
C GLY A 14 19.44 15.13 -3.24
N GLU A 15 19.02 15.64 -2.09
CA GLU A 15 19.60 15.27 -0.80
C GLU A 15 19.11 13.89 -0.38
N LEU A 16 19.95 12.89 -0.50
CA LEU A 16 19.63 11.49 -0.32
C LEU A 16 20.40 10.89 0.86
N LEU A 17 19.69 10.15 1.71
CA LEU A 17 20.25 9.36 2.79
C LEU A 17 20.60 7.96 2.27
N CYS A 18 21.87 7.60 2.34
CA CYS A 18 22.39 6.30 1.91
C CYS A 18 22.26 5.26 3.01
N CYS A 19 21.88 4.04 2.63
CA CYS A 19 21.89 2.90 3.54
C CYS A 19 23.25 2.23 3.56
N ASP A 20 23.81 1.95 4.74
CA ASP A 20 25.14 1.33 4.86
C ASP A 20 25.15 -0.17 4.54
N ARG A 21 24.00 -0.80 4.37
CA ARG A 21 23.91 -2.26 4.09
C ARG A 21 23.41 -2.59 2.67
N CYS A 22 22.75 -1.66 1.98
CA CYS A 22 22.25 -1.90 0.63
C CYS A 22 22.43 -0.65 -0.24
N PRO A 23 22.41 -0.74 -1.60
CA PRO A 23 22.65 0.41 -2.46
C PRO A 23 21.52 1.46 -2.44
N LYS A 24 20.39 1.17 -1.81
CA LYS A 24 19.22 2.06 -1.81
C LYS A 24 19.48 3.35 -1.06
N VAL A 25 19.02 4.45 -1.65
CA VAL A 25 19.04 5.79 -1.09
C VAL A 25 17.64 6.37 -1.01
N PHE A 26 17.40 7.28 -0.07
CA PHE A 26 16.06 7.78 0.22
C PHE A 26 16.09 9.28 0.54
N HIS A 27 15.12 10.04 0.08
CA HIS A 27 14.81 11.29 0.74
C HIS A 27 14.29 11.00 2.16
N LEU A 28 14.56 11.89 3.11
CA LEU A 28 14.08 11.75 4.50
C LEU A 28 12.56 11.55 4.55
N SER A 29 11.84 12.27 3.70
CA SER A 29 10.39 12.18 3.59
C SER A 29 9.89 10.96 2.81
N CYS A 30 10.68 10.30 1.99
CA CYS A 30 10.27 9.11 1.22
C CYS A 30 10.45 7.80 1.99
N HIS A 31 11.33 7.79 2.97
CA HIS A 31 11.55 6.62 3.82
C HIS A 31 10.36 6.35 4.76
N ILE A 32 10.20 5.11 5.23
CA ILE A 32 9.19 4.70 6.21
C ILE A 32 9.90 4.08 7.41
N PRO A 33 9.72 4.62 8.63
CA PRO A 33 9.10 5.91 8.94
C PRO A 33 9.87 7.08 8.32
N SER A 34 9.18 8.23 8.12
CA SER A 34 9.85 9.44 7.64
C SER A 34 10.78 10.00 8.70
N LEU A 35 11.92 10.53 8.26
CA LEU A 35 12.92 11.11 9.12
C LEU A 35 12.82 12.64 9.08
N LEU A 36 13.08 13.29 10.21
CA LEU A 36 13.06 14.77 10.30
C LEU A 36 14.43 15.36 9.97
N THR A 37 15.51 14.65 10.29
CA THR A 37 16.90 15.07 10.09
C THR A 37 17.74 13.92 9.61
N PHE A 38 18.88 14.22 8.99
CA PHE A 38 19.88 13.20 8.66
C PHE A 38 20.45 12.60 9.95
N PRO A 39 20.44 11.26 10.09
CA PRO A 39 21.07 10.59 11.23
C PRO A 39 22.57 10.91 11.29
N ALA A 40 23.10 11.03 12.50
CA ALA A 40 24.54 11.11 12.72
C ALA A 40 25.10 9.69 12.82
N GLY A 41 26.07 9.35 11.95
CA GLY A 41 26.72 8.03 11.92
C GLY A 41 26.04 7.03 11.00
N ASP A 42 26.35 5.73 11.20
CA ASP A 42 25.87 4.63 10.36
C ASP A 42 24.35 4.51 10.42
N TRP A 43 23.74 4.34 9.26
CA TRP A 43 22.30 4.25 9.15
C TRP A 43 21.84 3.09 8.27
N LEU A 44 20.87 2.34 8.76
CA LEU A 44 20.23 1.25 8.04
C LEU A 44 18.79 1.58 7.70
N CYS A 45 18.41 1.41 6.42
CA CYS A 45 17.00 1.55 6.02
C CYS A 45 16.13 0.45 6.65
N THR A 46 14.82 0.70 6.73
CA THR A 46 13.84 -0.26 7.30
C THR A 46 13.86 -1.63 6.60
N LEU A 47 14.26 -1.69 5.34
CA LEU A 47 14.39 -2.97 4.63
C LEU A 47 15.58 -3.80 5.12
N CYS A 48 16.64 -3.15 5.59
CA CYS A 48 17.88 -3.77 6.06
C CYS A 48 17.94 -3.99 7.57
N ARG A 49 17.12 -3.29 8.34
CA ARG A 49 17.01 -3.48 9.80
C ARG A 49 16.45 -4.87 10.11
N GLY A 50 17.17 -5.62 10.94
CA GLY A 50 16.68 -6.89 11.48
C GLY A 50 15.70 -6.69 12.63
N GLU A 51 14.98 -7.74 13.01
CA GLU A 51 14.13 -7.71 14.22
C GLU A 51 14.93 -7.46 15.50
N GLN A 52 16.22 -7.79 15.52
CA GLN A 52 17.13 -7.68 16.65
C GLN A 52 17.80 -6.29 16.77
N ASP A 53 17.91 -5.53 15.67
CA ASP A 53 18.57 -4.21 15.66
C ASP A 53 17.74 -3.13 16.39
N ALA A 54 16.63 -3.50 17.01
CA ALA A 54 15.67 -2.58 17.63
C ALA A 54 16.09 -2.10 19.05
N ALA A 55 17.19 -2.60 19.61
CA ALA A 55 17.57 -2.28 21.00
C ALA A 55 18.31 -0.94 21.16
N GLU A 56 18.77 -0.30 20.06
CA GLU A 56 19.73 0.82 20.19
C GLU A 56 19.29 2.17 19.60
N GLY A 57 18.05 2.37 19.17
CA GLY A 57 17.77 3.54 18.35
C GLY A 57 16.70 4.55 18.77
N TYR A 58 15.86 4.29 19.73
CA TYR A 58 14.89 5.27 20.24
C TYR A 58 14.63 5.06 21.73
N ALA A 59 15.62 5.42 22.55
CA ALA A 59 15.36 5.73 23.94
C ALA A 59 14.66 7.10 23.97
N CYS A 60 13.33 7.12 23.81
CA CYS A 60 12.53 8.14 24.42
C CYS A 60 12.57 7.81 25.92
N GLU A 61 13.34 8.59 26.69
CA GLU A 61 13.41 8.48 28.12
C GLU A 61 12.01 8.52 28.74
N SER A 62 11.78 7.66 29.74
CA SER A 62 10.65 7.66 30.65
C SER A 62 9.39 6.92 30.23
N ALA A 63 9.43 5.59 30.31
CA ALA A 63 8.25 4.87 30.80
C ALA A 63 8.67 4.03 32.00
N PRO A 64 8.04 4.19 33.19
CA PRO A 64 8.29 3.34 34.34
C PRO A 64 7.88 1.91 34.00
N SER A 65 8.76 0.98 34.32
CA SER A 65 8.52 -0.46 34.27
C SER A 65 7.22 -0.80 34.99
N GLY A 66 6.21 -1.30 34.25
CA GLY A 66 5.08 -1.96 34.90
C GLY A 66 3.67 -1.66 34.44
N GLU A 67 3.44 -0.92 33.35
CA GLU A 67 2.09 -0.76 32.84
C GLU A 67 1.92 -1.50 31.49
N SER A 68 1.02 -2.44 31.48
CA SER A 68 0.41 -3.06 30.31
C SER A 68 -0.01 -1.95 29.33
N ARG A 69 0.78 -1.72 28.29
CA ARG A 69 0.46 -0.75 27.24
C ARG A 69 -0.93 -1.10 26.68
N ALA A 70 -1.83 -0.15 26.74
CA ALA A 70 -3.22 -0.33 26.36
C ALA A 70 -3.33 -0.92 24.93
N PRO A 71 -4.37 -1.72 24.63
CA PRO A 71 -4.55 -2.48 23.38
C PRO A 71 -4.95 -1.60 22.17
N TYR A 72 -4.48 -0.36 22.11
CA TYR A 72 -4.94 0.65 21.15
C TYR A 72 -3.91 1.06 20.09
N THR A 73 -2.79 0.36 19.98
CA THR A 73 -1.78 0.59 18.93
C THR A 73 -1.19 -0.74 18.49
N LEU A 74 -0.60 -0.77 17.28
CA LEU A 74 0.20 -1.92 16.84
C LEU A 74 1.30 -2.24 17.86
N SER A 75 1.63 -3.52 18.03
CA SER A 75 2.84 -3.89 18.75
C SER A 75 4.05 -3.30 18.02
N SER A 76 5.12 -2.96 18.75
CA SER A 76 6.34 -2.42 18.12
C SER A 76 6.92 -3.38 17.05
N ARG A 77 6.69 -4.68 17.18
CA ARG A 77 7.08 -5.69 16.19
C ARG A 77 6.21 -5.60 14.95
N ASP A 78 4.89 -5.51 15.11
CA ASP A 78 3.96 -5.45 13.98
C ASP A 78 4.05 -4.10 13.27
N GLN A 79 4.30 -3.01 14.01
CA GLN A 79 4.57 -1.69 13.44
C GLN A 79 5.74 -1.77 12.45
N ARG A 80 6.88 -2.30 12.87
CA ARG A 80 8.07 -2.46 12.00
C ARG A 80 7.79 -3.36 10.79
N ARG A 81 7.00 -4.43 10.97
CA ARG A 81 6.61 -5.32 9.88
C ARG A 81 5.74 -4.62 8.84
N CYS A 82 4.76 -3.83 9.29
CA CYS A 82 3.90 -3.03 8.41
C CYS A 82 4.70 -1.92 7.69
N GLU A 83 5.61 -1.25 8.38
CA GLU A 83 6.53 -0.26 7.81
C GLU A 83 7.42 -0.87 6.73
N LYS A 84 8.00 -2.05 7.01
CA LYS A 84 8.82 -2.79 6.04
C LYS A 84 8.05 -3.16 4.79
N LEU A 85 6.84 -3.69 4.93
CA LEU A 85 5.97 -4.02 3.81
C LEU A 85 5.58 -2.78 2.99
N THR A 86 5.27 -1.67 3.66
CA THR A 86 4.94 -0.42 2.99
C THR A 86 6.12 0.12 2.19
N LEU A 87 7.33 0.10 2.77
CA LEU A 87 8.53 0.55 2.07
C LEU A 87 8.90 -0.38 0.90
N LEU A 88 8.71 -1.71 1.03
CA LEU A 88 8.86 -2.66 -0.07
C LEU A 88 7.93 -2.35 -1.23
N LEU A 89 6.66 -2.04 -0.93
CA LEU A 89 5.69 -1.66 -1.95
C LEU A 89 6.06 -0.34 -2.63
N LEU A 90 6.43 0.69 -1.85
CA LEU A 90 6.83 2.00 -2.38
C LEU A 90 8.08 1.92 -3.27
N CYS A 91 9.02 1.03 -2.98
CA CYS A 91 10.22 0.80 -3.79
C CYS A 91 9.98 -0.09 -5.01
N HIS A 92 8.78 -0.65 -5.19
CA HIS A 92 8.50 -1.54 -6.32
C HIS A 92 8.22 -0.74 -7.59
N LEU A 93 8.80 -1.13 -8.73
CA LEU A 93 8.71 -0.41 -10.00
C LEU A 93 7.28 -0.16 -10.50
N LEU A 94 6.34 -1.05 -10.15
CA LEU A 94 4.94 -0.96 -10.56
C LEU A 94 4.07 -0.17 -9.58
N SER A 95 4.62 0.37 -8.52
CA SER A 95 3.84 0.99 -7.44
C SER A 95 3.44 2.45 -7.69
N ALA A 96 4.08 3.15 -8.63
CA ALA A 96 3.87 4.58 -8.88
C ALA A 96 2.38 4.99 -9.01
N PRO A 97 1.49 4.23 -9.68
CA PRO A 97 0.07 4.57 -9.76
C PRO A 97 -0.69 4.51 -8.41
N PHE A 98 -0.06 3.95 -7.37
CA PHE A 98 -0.65 3.71 -6.05
C PHE A 98 -0.03 4.57 -4.95
N HIS A 99 0.96 5.41 -5.28
CA HIS A 99 1.65 6.26 -4.30
C HIS A 99 0.73 7.30 -3.69
N GLU A 100 -0.11 7.92 -4.52
CA GLU A 100 -0.97 9.04 -4.14
C GLU A 100 -2.43 8.80 -4.53
N ALA A 101 -3.31 9.60 -3.97
CA ALA A 101 -4.72 9.56 -4.29
C ALA A 101 -4.97 9.79 -5.79
N VAL A 102 -5.92 9.06 -6.36
CA VAL A 102 -6.36 9.28 -7.74
C VAL A 102 -6.85 10.71 -7.90
N SER A 103 -6.41 11.38 -8.97
CA SER A 103 -6.78 12.77 -9.24
C SER A 103 -8.30 12.97 -9.18
N PRO A 104 -8.80 14.03 -8.54
CA PRO A 104 -10.21 14.40 -8.55
C PRO A 104 -10.78 14.62 -9.97
N LEU A 105 -9.91 14.87 -10.95
CA LEU A 105 -10.27 15.01 -12.35
C LEU A 105 -10.56 13.68 -13.05
N ALA A 106 -10.24 12.54 -12.43
CA ALA A 106 -10.57 11.22 -12.97
C ALA A 106 -12.08 11.03 -12.98
N GLN A 107 -12.65 11.01 -14.19
CA GLN A 107 -14.10 10.93 -14.37
C GLN A 107 -14.68 9.71 -13.66
N ASN A 108 -15.69 9.95 -12.84
CA ASN A 108 -16.47 8.93 -12.14
C ASN A 108 -15.72 8.07 -11.12
N TYR A 109 -14.41 8.31 -10.86
CA TYR A 109 -13.67 7.50 -9.90
C TYR A 109 -14.34 7.46 -8.53
N TYR A 110 -14.59 8.62 -7.94
CA TYR A 110 -15.19 8.75 -6.61
C TYR A 110 -16.69 8.42 -6.56
N GLN A 111 -17.34 8.28 -7.70
CA GLN A 111 -18.71 7.77 -7.80
C GLN A 111 -18.75 6.23 -7.76
N ILE A 112 -17.73 5.58 -8.32
CA ILE A 112 -17.59 4.12 -8.39
C ILE A 112 -16.93 3.58 -7.13
N ILE A 113 -15.84 4.21 -6.72
CA ILE A 113 -15.01 3.82 -5.57
C ILE A 113 -15.47 4.60 -4.34
N ARG A 114 -16.17 3.91 -3.44
CA ARG A 114 -16.75 4.51 -2.22
C ARG A 114 -15.74 4.72 -1.09
N ARG A 115 -14.69 3.92 -1.08
CA ARG A 115 -13.60 3.98 -0.10
C ARG A 115 -12.28 4.02 -0.84
N PRO A 116 -11.84 5.21 -1.28
CA PRO A 116 -10.51 5.37 -1.89
C PRO A 116 -9.42 4.91 -0.93
N MET A 117 -8.36 4.29 -1.46
CA MET A 117 -7.21 3.83 -0.71
C MET A 117 -5.98 3.87 -1.62
N ASP A 118 -4.88 4.35 -1.07
CA ASP A 118 -3.57 4.46 -1.71
C ASP A 118 -2.45 4.36 -0.67
N LEU A 119 -1.20 4.30 -1.11
CA LEU A 119 -0.05 4.14 -0.21
C LEU A 119 0.21 5.38 0.64
N SER A 120 -0.22 6.58 0.23
CA SER A 120 -0.11 7.79 1.06
C SER A 120 -1.04 7.72 2.27
N VAL A 121 -2.25 7.16 2.10
CA VAL A 121 -3.18 6.89 3.22
C VAL A 121 -2.62 5.83 4.16
N VAL A 122 -2.11 4.72 3.62
CA VAL A 122 -1.49 3.65 4.41
C VAL A 122 -0.34 4.20 5.25
N ARG A 123 0.54 4.99 4.63
CA ARG A 123 1.67 5.64 5.29
C ARG A 123 1.23 6.53 6.45
N ARG A 124 0.22 7.39 6.24
CA ARG A 124 -0.32 8.26 7.31
C ARG A 124 -0.93 7.47 8.46
N LYS A 125 -1.53 6.31 8.18
CA LYS A 125 -2.11 5.43 9.20
C LYS A 125 -1.07 4.59 9.94
N LEU A 126 0.16 4.50 9.44
CA LEU A 126 1.29 3.93 10.17
C LEU A 126 1.88 4.89 11.20
N ASP A 127 1.60 6.18 11.09
CA ASP A 127 1.99 7.16 12.09
C ASP A 127 1.08 7.07 13.32
N GLU A 128 1.64 6.70 14.47
CA GLU A 128 0.91 6.55 15.74
C GLU A 128 0.28 7.88 16.22
N SER A 129 0.78 9.02 15.76
CA SER A 129 0.20 10.34 16.07
C SER A 129 -1.11 10.59 15.33
N ASN A 130 -1.40 9.83 14.29
CA ASN A 130 -2.63 9.97 13.53
C ASN A 130 -3.81 9.32 14.27
N THR A 131 -4.92 10.03 14.40
CA THR A 131 -6.14 9.51 15.06
C THR A 131 -6.74 8.29 14.38
N LEU A 132 -6.40 8.05 13.10
CA LEU A 132 -6.84 6.90 12.30
C LEU A 132 -5.74 5.83 12.15
N HIS A 133 -4.75 5.80 13.05
CA HIS A 133 -3.66 4.83 13.00
C HIS A 133 -4.17 3.37 13.09
N TYR A 134 -3.34 2.44 12.68
CA TYR A 134 -3.67 1.02 12.77
C TYR A 134 -3.56 0.50 14.20
N PHE A 135 -4.54 -0.31 14.59
CA PHE A 135 -4.55 -1.02 15.89
C PHE A 135 -4.08 -2.46 15.73
N THR A 136 -4.31 -3.07 14.55
CA THR A 136 -3.94 -4.46 14.28
C THR A 136 -3.36 -4.61 12.88
N PRO A 137 -2.52 -5.63 12.64
CA PRO A 137 -1.98 -5.93 11.31
C PRO A 137 -3.07 -6.25 10.28
N GLU A 138 -4.21 -6.82 10.71
CA GLU A 138 -5.32 -7.14 9.83
C GLU A 138 -5.90 -5.88 9.18
N GLN A 139 -6.03 -4.78 9.93
CA GLN A 139 -6.52 -3.51 9.40
C GLN A 139 -5.60 -2.96 8.30
N PHE A 140 -4.28 -3.09 8.51
CA PHE A 140 -3.28 -2.72 7.51
C PHE A 140 -3.39 -3.57 6.24
N VAL A 141 -3.49 -4.89 6.40
CA VAL A 141 -3.64 -5.82 5.28
C VAL A 141 -4.95 -5.56 4.52
N ASP A 142 -6.05 -5.32 5.23
CA ASP A 142 -7.35 -5.03 4.64
C ASP A 142 -7.34 -3.75 3.79
N ASP A 143 -6.63 -2.70 4.22
CA ASP A 143 -6.50 -1.46 3.46
C ASP A 143 -5.66 -1.67 2.19
N LEU A 144 -4.57 -2.43 2.24
CA LEU A 144 -3.79 -2.76 1.04
C LEU A 144 -4.61 -3.61 0.05
N LEU A 145 -5.34 -4.61 0.53
CA LEU A 145 -6.24 -5.39 -0.31
C LEU A 145 -7.38 -4.55 -0.88
N LEU A 146 -7.87 -3.56 -0.13
CA LEU A 146 -8.86 -2.60 -0.62
C LEU A 146 -8.29 -1.75 -1.77
N MET A 147 -7.04 -1.31 -1.67
CA MET A 147 -6.35 -0.57 -2.75
C MET A 147 -6.33 -1.38 -4.05
N PHE A 148 -5.91 -2.65 -4.00
CA PHE A 148 -5.89 -3.54 -5.17
C PHE A 148 -7.29 -3.83 -5.70
N ARG A 149 -8.27 -4.03 -4.83
CA ARG A 149 -9.69 -4.21 -5.20
C ARG A 149 -10.24 -2.98 -5.91
N ASN A 150 -9.95 -1.78 -5.41
CA ASN A 150 -10.35 -0.52 -6.04
C ASN A 150 -9.75 -0.40 -7.44
N CYS A 151 -8.47 -0.71 -7.59
CA CYS A 151 -7.79 -0.72 -8.89
C CYS A 151 -8.50 -1.66 -9.89
N ALA A 152 -8.75 -2.91 -9.51
CA ALA A 152 -9.41 -3.89 -10.37
C ALA A 152 -10.91 -3.57 -10.61
N THR A 153 -11.54 -2.81 -9.71
CA THR A 153 -12.95 -2.38 -9.85
C THR A 153 -13.10 -1.25 -10.84
N PHE A 154 -12.16 -0.30 -10.84
CA PHE A 154 -12.25 0.90 -11.68
C PHE A 154 -11.66 0.69 -13.06
N ASN A 155 -10.48 0.10 -13.16
CA ASN A 155 -9.74 -0.01 -14.40
C ASN A 155 -10.23 -1.17 -15.29
N TYR A 156 -10.05 -1.01 -16.61
CA TYR A 156 -10.23 -2.12 -17.54
C TYR A 156 -9.21 -3.23 -17.24
N PRO A 157 -9.61 -4.51 -17.30
CA PRO A 157 -8.72 -5.64 -16.94
C PRO A 157 -7.41 -5.70 -17.73
N ASP A 158 -7.42 -5.19 -18.96
CA ASP A 158 -6.28 -5.22 -19.88
C ASP A 158 -5.46 -3.92 -19.85
N SER A 159 -5.84 -2.94 -19.03
CA SER A 159 -5.07 -1.70 -18.87
C SER A 159 -3.74 -1.95 -18.14
N GLU A 160 -2.76 -1.09 -18.40
CA GLU A 160 -1.46 -1.15 -17.73
C GLU A 160 -1.58 -1.04 -16.23
N VAL A 161 -2.42 -0.12 -15.72
CA VAL A 161 -2.66 0.07 -14.29
C VAL A 161 -3.28 -1.18 -13.66
N ALA A 162 -4.24 -1.85 -14.34
CA ALA A 162 -4.82 -3.08 -13.81
C ALA A 162 -3.83 -4.25 -13.81
N ARG A 163 -2.91 -4.32 -14.77
CA ARG A 163 -1.82 -5.31 -14.78
C ARG A 163 -0.84 -5.03 -13.65
N ALA A 164 -0.37 -3.77 -13.55
CA ALA A 164 0.52 -3.35 -12.47
C ALA A 164 -0.10 -3.65 -11.08
N GLY A 165 -1.40 -3.40 -10.91
CA GLY A 165 -2.10 -3.71 -9.66
C GLY A 165 -2.11 -5.19 -9.31
N ARG A 166 -2.34 -6.09 -10.29
CA ARG A 166 -2.30 -7.54 -10.07
C ARG A 166 -0.90 -8.06 -9.72
N ASP A 167 0.11 -7.53 -10.42
CA ASP A 167 1.49 -7.96 -10.20
C ASP A 167 2.00 -7.44 -8.86
N LEU A 168 1.65 -6.20 -8.50
CA LEU A 168 1.99 -5.63 -7.19
C LEU A 168 1.24 -6.33 -6.04
N GLU A 169 -0.03 -6.74 -6.25
CA GLU A 169 -0.77 -7.55 -5.28
C GLU A 169 -0.10 -8.92 -5.07
N ALA A 170 0.32 -9.58 -6.14
CA ALA A 170 1.03 -10.85 -6.04
C ALA A 170 2.34 -10.70 -5.27
N PHE A 171 3.11 -9.65 -5.55
CA PHE A 171 4.31 -9.30 -4.82
C PHE A 171 4.00 -9.04 -3.33
N PHE A 172 2.98 -8.22 -3.03
CA PHE A 172 2.56 -7.94 -1.66
C PHE A 172 2.23 -9.22 -0.88
N LEU A 173 1.42 -10.11 -1.47
CA LEU A 173 1.01 -11.35 -0.81
C LEU A 173 2.19 -12.30 -0.54
N GLU A 174 3.21 -12.29 -1.41
CA GLU A 174 4.44 -13.04 -1.18
C GLU A 174 5.26 -12.43 -0.03
N GLN A 175 5.45 -11.10 -0.03
CA GLN A 175 6.17 -10.40 1.05
C GLN A 175 5.43 -10.50 2.39
N LEU A 176 4.10 -10.45 2.38
CA LEU A 176 3.27 -10.63 3.58
C LEU A 176 3.53 -11.97 4.25
N ARG A 177 3.59 -13.07 3.48
CA ARG A 177 3.89 -14.40 4.01
C ARG A 177 5.29 -14.51 4.61
N GLN A 178 6.26 -13.80 4.02
CA GLN A 178 7.65 -13.80 4.52
C GLN A 178 7.79 -12.97 5.79
N VAL A 179 7.20 -11.77 5.83
CA VAL A 179 7.31 -10.83 6.95
C VAL A 179 6.45 -11.26 8.14
N PHE A 180 5.26 -11.81 7.90
CA PHE A 180 4.33 -12.32 8.92
C PHE A 180 4.23 -13.85 8.85
N SER A 181 5.39 -14.53 8.92
CA SER A 181 5.45 -16.00 8.82
C SER A 181 4.75 -16.73 9.98
N ASP A 182 4.52 -16.04 11.09
CA ASP A 182 3.85 -16.52 12.31
C ASP A 182 2.34 -16.20 12.34
N GLN A 183 1.80 -15.50 11.34
CA GLN A 183 0.39 -15.10 11.26
C GLN A 183 -0.24 -15.46 9.93
N THR A 184 -1.54 -15.70 9.93
CA THR A 184 -2.33 -15.91 8.73
C THR A 184 -3.41 -14.85 8.62
N PHE A 185 -3.59 -14.30 7.43
CA PHE A 185 -4.58 -13.28 7.14
C PHE A 185 -5.67 -13.87 6.24
N PRO A 186 -6.86 -14.20 6.76
CA PRO A 186 -7.92 -14.82 5.95
C PRO A 186 -8.31 -14.00 4.72
N ALA A 187 -8.31 -12.67 4.85
CA ALA A 187 -8.60 -11.76 3.74
C ALA A 187 -7.56 -11.87 2.59
N ALA A 188 -6.32 -12.26 2.88
CA ALA A 188 -5.25 -12.43 1.91
C ALA A 188 -5.22 -13.81 1.23
N CYS A 189 -6.07 -14.76 1.67
CA CYS A 189 -6.17 -16.09 1.06
C CYS A 189 -6.76 -16.04 -0.36
N GLN A 190 -7.53 -15.00 -0.69
CA GLN A 190 -8.11 -14.78 -2.00
C GLN A 190 -7.61 -13.46 -2.57
N LYS A 191 -7.09 -13.46 -3.80
CA LYS A 191 -6.67 -12.23 -4.46
C LYS A 191 -7.86 -11.28 -4.59
N ALA A 192 -7.75 -10.09 -4.01
CA ALA A 192 -8.80 -9.07 -4.02
C ALA A 192 -9.11 -8.59 -5.45
N SER A 193 -8.10 -8.54 -6.32
CA SER A 193 -8.22 -8.17 -7.72
C SER A 193 -9.03 -9.17 -8.55
N ASP A 194 -8.92 -10.48 -8.28
CA ASP A 194 -9.66 -11.50 -9.03
C ASP A 194 -11.16 -11.41 -8.76
N GLN A 195 -11.56 -11.21 -7.52
CA GLN A 195 -12.96 -11.02 -7.16
C GLN A 195 -13.55 -9.74 -7.77
N ALA A 196 -12.81 -8.64 -7.73
CA ALA A 196 -13.22 -7.37 -8.33
C ALA A 196 -13.32 -7.47 -9.86
N ARG A 197 -12.41 -8.21 -10.51
CA ARG A 197 -12.46 -8.48 -11.96
C ARG A 197 -13.73 -9.23 -12.36
N LEU A 198 -14.15 -10.24 -11.60
CA LEU A 198 -15.39 -10.95 -11.84
C LEU A 198 -16.60 -10.04 -11.72
N CYS A 199 -16.64 -9.17 -10.71
CA CYS A 199 -17.71 -8.18 -10.52
C CYS A 199 -17.76 -7.16 -11.68
N TRP A 200 -16.60 -6.74 -12.20
CA TRP A 200 -16.50 -5.83 -13.34
C TRP A 200 -17.04 -6.48 -14.61
N LEU A 201 -16.66 -7.72 -14.91
CA LEU A 201 -17.17 -8.49 -16.06
C LEU A 201 -18.69 -8.68 -15.99
N HIS A 202 -19.25 -8.93 -14.82
CA HIS A 202 -20.69 -9.03 -14.60
C HIS A 202 -21.41 -7.70 -14.87
N ARG A 203 -20.88 -6.58 -14.43
CA ARG A 203 -21.45 -5.24 -14.71
C ARG A 203 -21.47 -4.97 -16.21
N LYS A 204 -20.34 -5.17 -16.90
CA LYS A 204 -20.24 -4.95 -18.35
C LYS A 204 -21.22 -5.80 -19.14
N ARG A 205 -21.46 -7.06 -18.73
CA ARG A 205 -22.48 -7.93 -19.34
C ARG A 205 -23.89 -7.37 -19.16
N LYS A 206 -24.22 -6.86 -17.97
CA LYS A 206 -25.54 -6.25 -17.68
C LYS A 206 -25.75 -4.98 -18.49
N ASP A 207 -24.75 -4.12 -18.63
CA ASP A 207 -24.84 -2.87 -19.39
C ASP A 207 -24.98 -3.14 -20.89
N ASN A 208 -24.25 -4.10 -21.43
CA ASN A 208 -24.42 -4.53 -22.83
C ASN A 208 -25.80 -5.14 -23.10
N SER A 209 -26.33 -5.92 -22.14
CA SER A 209 -27.69 -6.47 -22.24
C SER A 209 -28.77 -5.38 -22.21
N ARG A 210 -28.57 -4.35 -21.36
CA ARG A 210 -29.50 -3.19 -21.32
C ARG A 210 -29.45 -2.38 -22.61
N LYS A 211 -28.25 -2.09 -23.15
CA LYS A 211 -28.08 -1.40 -24.44
C LYS A 211 -28.73 -2.20 -25.59
N LYS A 212 -28.57 -3.53 -25.59
CA LYS A 212 -29.18 -4.40 -26.60
C LYS A 212 -30.71 -4.43 -26.51
N LYS A 213 -31.28 -4.40 -25.31
CA LYS A 213 -32.73 -4.30 -25.09
C LYS A 213 -33.28 -2.93 -25.54
N HIS A 214 -32.55 -1.84 -25.32
CA HIS A 214 -32.94 -0.49 -25.78
C HIS A 214 -32.92 -0.38 -27.31
N LEU A 215 -31.94 -0.99 -27.99
CA LEU A 215 -31.81 -1.03 -29.43
C LEU A 215 -32.90 -1.90 -30.08
N LEU A 216 -33.34 -2.97 -29.40
CA LEU A 216 -34.42 -3.86 -29.90
C LEU A 216 -35.82 -3.34 -29.55
N GLY A 217 -35.96 -2.52 -28.49
CA GLY A 217 -37.24 -1.90 -28.10
C GLY A 217 -37.63 -0.66 -28.93
N GLY A 218 -36.66 -0.07 -29.67
CA GLY A 218 -36.90 1.11 -30.53
C GLY A 218 -37.47 0.83 -31.94
N LYS A 219 -37.80 -0.44 -32.26
CA LYS A 219 -38.44 -0.81 -33.54
C LYS A 219 -39.90 -1.23 -33.35
N LYS A 220 -40.72 -0.36 -32.80
CA LYS A 220 -42.18 -0.44 -32.92
C LYS A 220 -42.68 1.00 -32.97
N TYR A 221 -43.11 1.35 -34.13
CA TYR A 221 -44.02 2.39 -34.57
C TYR A 221 -43.55 3.00 -35.88
N PHE A 222 -43.87 2.32 -36.98
CA PHE A 222 -44.28 2.90 -38.27
C PHE A 222 -45.08 1.82 -38.98
N LEU A 223 -46.37 1.90 -38.81
CA LEU A 223 -47.44 1.60 -39.79
C LEU A 223 -48.52 2.65 -39.62
#